data_902ddc7e99ccb7b284ddb115772bda34
#
_entry.id   902ddc7e99ccb7b284ddb115772bda34
#
_cell.length_a   1.000
_cell.length_b   1.000
_cell.length_c   1.000
_cell.angle_alpha   90.00
_cell.angle_beta   90.00
_cell.angle_gamma   90.00
#
_symmetry.space_group_name_H-M   'P 1'
#
loop_
_entity.id
_entity.type
_entity.pdbx_description
1 polymer ?
#
loop_
_entity_poly.entity_id
_entity_poly.type
_entity_poly.pdbx_seq_one_letter_code
_entity_poly.pdbx_strand_id
1 'polypeptide(L)'
;MRNLSVALLFAGMAAGCASAGARQVGAPPAPAQTAPAARAASSDSTSADRPQYPSTYKRHPNPPVVIRNATIMTAAGQEIQGGSIVLRDGRIVAVGTTVEAPADAVVVDGTGKWVTPGVIDTHSHIGVYAAPGTQAESDGNEATNPVTAEVWAEHSFWPQDPQIPLAIAGGVTTIQALPGSANLIGGRSAVMKLVPGRTVQEMKFPGARYGLKMACGENPKRVYANRGPSTRMGNMAGYRAAFIQAEQYRRRWDKWNKDHSGDPPARDLRMESLAEVLRGNIYVQNHCYRADEMVQMLDLAHEFGFRIRSFHHAVEAYKIADILAREGTAVSIWADWWGFKEEAMDGIYENAALVQQAGGRPVIHSDDASGIQRLNQEAAKAMYHGRRAGIQITRDQALRWFTANPAWVLGLDSIVGTLEVGKMADVVLWSADPLSVYARALQVYNDGWLVYDRNDPARQPKTDFSIGQQP
;
A
#
# COMPACT_ATOMS: atom_id res chain seq x y z
N MET A 1 -32.76 -38.67 27.15
CA MET A 1 -33.60 -39.52 26.27
C MET A 1 -33.15 -39.31 24.85
N ARG A 2 -32.71 -40.46 24.30
CA ARG A 2 -32.54 -40.86 22.90
C ARG A 2 -31.66 -40.04 21.95
N ASN A 3 -30.46 -40.59 21.76
CA ASN A 3 -29.57 -40.47 20.61
C ASN A 3 -30.25 -40.99 19.34
N LEU A 4 -29.98 -40.31 18.21
CA LEU A 4 -30.09 -40.93 16.88
C LEU A 4 -28.84 -40.58 16.08
N SER A 5 -27.97 -41.58 15.93
CA SER A 5 -26.86 -41.58 14.97
C SER A 5 -27.38 -42.09 13.64
N VAL A 6 -27.11 -41.40 12.55
CA VAL A 6 -27.31 -41.90 11.19
C VAL A 6 -25.95 -42.07 10.53
N ALA A 7 -25.59 -43.33 10.29
CA ALA A 7 -24.46 -43.73 9.49
C ALA A 7 -24.89 -43.87 8.02
N LEU A 8 -24.22 -43.25 7.08
CA LEU A 8 -24.38 -43.49 5.64
C LEU A 8 -23.16 -44.26 5.13
N LEU A 9 -23.44 -45.49 4.69
CA LEU A 9 -22.54 -46.34 3.91
C LEU A 9 -22.52 -45.83 2.45
N PHE A 10 -21.34 -45.64 1.89
CA PHE A 10 -21.14 -45.56 0.43
C PHE A 10 -20.52 -46.87 -0.06
N ALA A 11 -21.28 -47.59 -0.90
CA ALA A 11 -20.81 -48.75 -1.64
C ALA A 11 -20.15 -48.28 -2.95
N GLY A 12 -18.94 -48.77 -3.21
CA GLY A 12 -18.25 -48.56 -4.46
C GLY A 12 -18.75 -49.45 -5.58
N MET A 13 -18.88 -48.91 -6.78
CA MET A 13 -18.99 -49.67 -8.03
C MET A 13 -17.76 -49.39 -8.89
N ALA A 14 -16.95 -50.39 -9.11
CA ALA A 14 -15.92 -50.44 -10.13
C ALA A 14 -16.54 -50.85 -11.47
N ALA A 15 -16.42 -50.01 -12.49
CA ALA A 15 -16.75 -50.39 -13.86
C ALA A 15 -15.44 -50.34 -14.68
N GLY A 16 -15.05 -51.52 -15.14
CA GLY A 16 -13.94 -51.66 -16.07
C GLY A 16 -14.38 -51.27 -17.49
N CYS A 17 -13.53 -50.53 -18.19
CA CYS A 17 -13.66 -50.30 -19.63
C CYS A 17 -12.47 -50.94 -20.37
N ALA A 18 -12.80 -51.74 -21.29
CA ALA A 18 -11.89 -52.48 -22.21
C ALA A 18 -11.24 -51.49 -23.22
N SER A 19 -10.00 -51.73 -23.49
CA SER A 19 -9.17 -51.00 -24.47
C SER A 19 -9.54 -51.40 -25.91
N ALA A 20 -9.85 -50.41 -26.75
CA ALA A 20 -9.80 -50.52 -28.22
C ALA A 20 -8.60 -49.77 -28.72
N GLY A 21 -7.71 -50.48 -29.41
CA GLY A 21 -6.47 -49.91 -29.94
C GLY A 21 -6.70 -48.96 -31.13
N ALA A 22 -6.16 -47.78 -31.06
CA ALA A 22 -6.02 -46.87 -32.17
C ALA A 22 -4.55 -46.76 -32.56
N ARG A 23 -4.27 -47.01 -33.85
CA ARG A 23 -2.95 -46.86 -34.48
C ARG A 23 -2.52 -45.37 -34.38
N GLN A 24 -1.35 -45.12 -33.76
CA GLN A 24 -0.67 -43.86 -33.84
C GLN A 24 -0.03 -43.68 -35.21
N VAL A 25 -0.43 -42.60 -35.90
CA VAL A 25 0.31 -42.05 -37.04
C VAL A 25 1.29 -41.03 -36.45
N GLY A 26 2.59 -41.27 -36.63
CA GLY A 26 3.65 -40.42 -36.09
C GLY A 26 3.64 -39.03 -36.71
N ALA A 27 3.62 -38.02 -35.82
CA ALA A 27 3.89 -36.65 -36.19
C ALA A 27 5.40 -36.41 -36.36
N PRO A 28 5.83 -35.51 -37.26
CA PRO A 28 7.25 -35.21 -37.45
C PRO A 28 7.84 -34.52 -36.21
N PRO A 29 9.14 -34.71 -35.91
CA PRO A 29 9.75 -34.09 -34.73
C PRO A 29 9.79 -32.55 -34.86
N ALA A 30 9.33 -31.86 -33.81
CA ALA A 30 9.48 -30.44 -33.69
C ALA A 30 10.96 -30.04 -33.59
N PRO A 31 11.37 -28.89 -34.15
CA PRO A 31 12.76 -28.44 -34.06
C PRO A 31 13.10 -28.17 -32.57
N ALA A 32 14.27 -28.68 -32.17
CA ALA A 32 14.80 -28.48 -30.83
C ALA A 32 14.92 -26.99 -30.51
N GLN A 33 14.11 -26.48 -29.59
CA GLN A 33 14.32 -25.17 -29.00
C GLN A 33 15.53 -25.29 -28.05
N THR A 34 16.64 -24.69 -28.44
CA THR A 34 17.76 -24.45 -27.54
C THR A 34 17.28 -23.51 -26.45
N ALA A 35 17.19 -24.02 -25.22
CA ALA A 35 16.96 -23.19 -24.06
C ALA A 35 18.01 -22.06 -24.02
N PRO A 36 17.62 -20.81 -23.77
CA PRO A 36 18.59 -19.75 -23.59
C PRO A 36 19.51 -20.14 -22.42
N ALA A 37 20.81 -20.12 -22.68
CA ALA A 37 21.84 -20.39 -21.68
C ALA A 37 21.55 -19.50 -20.47
N ALA A 38 21.37 -20.11 -19.31
CA ALA A 38 21.27 -19.41 -18.06
C ALA A 38 22.52 -18.54 -17.92
N ARG A 39 22.35 -17.23 -18.00
CA ARG A 39 23.43 -16.27 -17.77
C ARG A 39 23.90 -16.49 -16.35
N ALA A 40 25.08 -17.02 -16.17
CA ALA A 40 25.72 -17.14 -14.87
C ALA A 40 25.67 -15.75 -14.23
N ALA A 41 24.93 -15.63 -13.14
CA ALA A 41 24.94 -14.42 -12.34
C ALA A 41 26.37 -14.23 -11.86
N SER A 42 27.00 -13.14 -12.28
CA SER A 42 28.29 -12.74 -11.74
C SER A 42 28.13 -12.57 -10.23
N SER A 43 28.89 -13.32 -9.46
CA SER A 43 28.85 -13.39 -7.99
C SER A 43 29.36 -12.13 -7.27
N ASP A 44 29.47 -11.02 -7.97
CA ASP A 44 30.16 -9.82 -7.49
C ASP A 44 29.24 -8.60 -7.32
N SER A 45 28.15 -8.77 -6.59
CA SER A 45 27.47 -7.65 -5.94
C SER A 45 26.61 -8.20 -4.81
N THR A 46 26.86 -7.73 -3.62
CA THR A 46 25.98 -7.96 -2.47
C THR A 46 24.56 -7.65 -2.89
N SER A 47 23.67 -8.62 -2.76
CA SER A 47 22.26 -8.55 -3.22
C SER A 47 21.44 -7.44 -2.57
N ALA A 48 22.03 -6.71 -1.62
CA ALA A 48 21.42 -5.61 -0.88
C ALA A 48 21.10 -4.38 -1.75
N ASP A 49 21.91 -4.09 -2.76
CA ASP A 49 21.81 -2.84 -3.54
C ASP A 49 20.99 -2.94 -4.82
N ARG A 50 20.51 -4.14 -5.18
CA ARG A 50 19.66 -4.32 -6.36
C ARG A 50 18.29 -4.84 -5.96
N PRO A 51 17.21 -4.19 -6.40
CA PRO A 51 15.88 -4.77 -6.23
C PRO A 51 15.85 -6.13 -6.94
N GLN A 52 15.59 -7.20 -6.17
CA GLN A 52 15.57 -8.57 -6.72
C GLN A 52 14.47 -8.74 -7.76
N TYR A 53 13.38 -7.98 -7.62
CA TYR A 53 12.24 -7.97 -8.54
C TYR A 53 11.94 -6.51 -8.92
N PRO A 54 12.70 -5.91 -9.86
CA PRO A 54 12.52 -4.50 -10.21
C PRO A 54 11.17 -4.26 -10.88
N SER A 55 10.65 -3.05 -10.70
CA SER A 55 9.50 -2.58 -11.47
C SER A 55 9.79 -2.65 -12.97
N THR A 56 8.85 -3.18 -13.73
CA THR A 56 8.81 -3.12 -15.19
C THR A 56 7.75 -2.15 -15.69
N TYR A 57 7.18 -1.36 -14.77
CA TYR A 57 6.18 -0.35 -15.10
C TYR A 57 6.65 0.55 -16.23
N LYS A 58 5.79 0.75 -17.20
CA LYS A 58 5.98 1.70 -18.30
C LYS A 58 4.75 2.61 -18.36
N ARG A 59 5.01 3.91 -18.38
CA ARG A 59 3.96 4.89 -18.56
C ARG A 59 3.16 4.60 -19.84
N HIS A 60 1.85 4.66 -19.76
CA HIS A 60 0.98 4.59 -20.92
C HIS A 60 1.16 5.85 -21.77
N PRO A 61 1.37 5.74 -23.08
CA PRO A 61 1.43 6.89 -23.98
C PRO A 61 0.05 7.58 -24.01
N ASN A 62 0.06 8.90 -23.94
CA ASN A 62 -1.14 9.74 -24.00
C ASN A 62 -0.79 11.10 -24.58
N PRO A 63 -1.73 11.78 -25.27
CA PRO A 63 -1.55 13.18 -25.63
C PRO A 63 -1.45 14.05 -24.37
N PRO A 64 -0.90 15.26 -24.47
CA PRO A 64 -1.00 16.23 -23.38
C PRO A 64 -2.48 16.47 -23.01
N VAL A 65 -2.71 16.74 -21.70
CA VAL A 65 -4.05 17.07 -21.19
C VAL A 65 -3.99 18.43 -20.51
N VAL A 66 -4.96 19.29 -20.77
CA VAL A 66 -5.17 20.52 -20.01
C VAL A 66 -6.56 20.50 -19.37
N ILE A 67 -6.62 20.61 -18.05
CA ILE A 67 -7.87 20.85 -17.32
C ILE A 67 -7.94 22.34 -17.04
N ARG A 68 -9.01 23.02 -17.51
CA ARG A 68 -9.18 24.46 -17.42
C ARG A 68 -10.31 24.86 -16.50
N ASN A 69 -10.24 26.06 -15.96
CA ASN A 69 -11.30 26.74 -15.20
C ASN A 69 -11.75 25.97 -13.93
N ALA A 70 -10.88 25.13 -13.35
CA ALA A 70 -11.20 24.38 -12.16
C ALA A 70 -10.78 25.12 -10.87
N THR A 71 -11.36 24.74 -9.74
CA THR A 71 -10.75 25.02 -8.44
C THR A 71 -9.67 23.98 -8.19
N ILE A 72 -8.41 24.41 -8.08
CA ILE A 72 -7.26 23.50 -7.91
C ILE A 72 -6.75 23.58 -6.47
N MET A 73 -6.81 22.47 -5.75
CA MET A 73 -6.17 22.30 -4.44
C MET A 73 -4.85 21.56 -4.63
N THR A 74 -3.75 22.27 -4.41
CA THR A 74 -2.42 21.76 -4.76
C THR A 74 -1.82 20.80 -3.72
N ALA A 75 -2.33 20.77 -2.50
CA ALA A 75 -1.68 20.13 -1.33
C ALA A 75 -0.27 20.69 -1.01
N ALA A 76 0.09 21.82 -1.64
CA ALA A 76 1.32 22.59 -1.40
C ALA A 76 1.00 23.99 -0.81
N GLY A 77 -0.14 24.12 -0.15
CA GLY A 77 -0.60 25.34 0.53
C GLY A 77 -1.43 26.29 -0.35
N GLN A 78 -1.71 25.94 -1.60
CA GLN A 78 -2.46 26.80 -2.52
C GLN A 78 -3.82 26.21 -2.91
N GLU A 79 -4.85 27.06 -2.94
CA GLU A 79 -6.12 26.81 -3.57
C GLU A 79 -6.32 27.87 -4.67
N ILE A 80 -6.38 27.44 -5.94
CA ILE A 80 -6.40 28.31 -7.12
C ILE A 80 -7.81 28.25 -7.71
N GLN A 81 -8.54 29.36 -7.66
CA GLN A 81 -9.86 29.51 -8.27
C GLN A 81 -9.74 29.78 -9.77
N GLY A 82 -10.56 29.12 -10.59
CA GLY A 82 -10.51 29.25 -12.05
C GLY A 82 -9.17 28.87 -12.67
N GLY A 83 -8.43 27.99 -11.96
CA GLY A 83 -7.10 27.56 -12.36
C GLY A 83 -7.11 26.56 -13.50
N SER A 84 -5.93 26.35 -14.05
CA SER A 84 -5.67 25.34 -15.07
C SER A 84 -4.41 24.55 -14.73
N ILE A 85 -4.39 23.27 -15.12
CA ILE A 85 -3.24 22.38 -14.98
C ILE A 85 -2.95 21.69 -16.31
N VAL A 86 -1.68 21.58 -16.67
CA VAL A 86 -1.22 20.89 -17.88
C VAL A 86 -0.41 19.65 -17.50
N LEU A 87 -0.87 18.50 -18.05
CA LEU A 87 -0.25 17.20 -17.91
C LEU A 87 0.39 16.82 -19.24
N ARG A 88 1.70 16.53 -19.21
CA ARG A 88 2.45 16.16 -20.42
C ARG A 88 3.57 15.20 -20.04
N ASP A 89 3.77 14.16 -20.84
CA ASP A 89 4.86 13.18 -20.67
C ASP A 89 4.94 12.58 -19.26
N GLY A 90 3.75 12.33 -18.65
CA GLY A 90 3.64 11.78 -17.32
C GLY A 90 3.88 12.77 -16.18
N ARG A 91 4.04 14.06 -16.49
CA ARG A 91 4.40 15.10 -15.53
C ARG A 91 3.40 16.25 -15.55
N ILE A 92 3.32 16.94 -14.40
CA ILE A 92 2.71 18.25 -14.30
C ILE A 92 3.72 19.26 -14.88
N VAL A 93 3.37 19.92 -15.98
CA VAL A 93 4.27 20.89 -16.63
C VAL A 93 3.89 22.34 -16.36
N ALA A 94 2.63 22.59 -16.00
CA ALA A 94 2.16 23.90 -15.56
C ALA A 94 0.94 23.77 -14.66
N VAL A 95 0.81 24.69 -13.67
CA VAL A 95 -0.37 24.85 -12.81
C VAL A 95 -0.47 26.33 -12.41
N GLY A 96 -1.67 26.91 -12.53
CA GLY A 96 -1.89 28.33 -12.20
C GLY A 96 -3.18 28.88 -12.84
N THR A 97 -3.41 30.18 -12.71
CA THR A 97 -4.55 30.88 -13.32
C THR A 97 -4.36 31.11 -14.82
N THR A 98 -3.12 31.31 -15.24
CA THR A 98 -2.75 31.49 -16.64
C THR A 98 -1.73 30.46 -17.03
N VAL A 99 -2.10 29.48 -17.84
CA VAL A 99 -1.20 28.44 -18.34
C VAL A 99 -1.32 28.34 -19.86
N GLU A 100 -0.19 28.19 -20.52
CA GLU A 100 -0.16 27.87 -21.96
C GLU A 100 -0.38 26.36 -22.12
N ALA A 101 -1.37 26.01 -22.94
CA ALA A 101 -1.64 24.63 -23.29
C ALA A 101 -0.95 24.27 -24.59
N PRO A 102 -0.33 23.08 -24.71
CA PRO A 102 0.14 22.57 -25.99
C PRO A 102 -1.01 22.54 -27.02
N ALA A 103 -0.69 22.85 -28.28
CA ALA A 103 -1.70 22.91 -29.34
C ALA A 103 -2.39 21.55 -29.60
N ASP A 104 -1.70 20.46 -29.28
CA ASP A 104 -2.15 19.07 -29.39
C ASP A 104 -2.80 18.53 -28.10
N ALA A 105 -3.03 19.39 -27.09
CA ALA A 105 -3.58 18.96 -25.82
C ALA A 105 -5.08 18.66 -25.92
N VAL A 106 -5.49 17.58 -25.26
CA VAL A 106 -6.91 17.32 -24.95
C VAL A 106 -7.34 18.32 -23.89
N VAL A 107 -8.36 19.11 -24.22
CA VAL A 107 -8.92 20.14 -23.33
C VAL A 107 -10.08 19.55 -22.53
N VAL A 108 -9.99 19.63 -21.21
CA VAL A 108 -11.04 19.23 -20.26
C VAL A 108 -11.59 20.48 -19.59
N ASP A 109 -12.90 20.67 -19.67
CA ASP A 109 -13.58 21.74 -18.95
C ASP A 109 -13.79 21.40 -17.48
N GLY A 110 -13.11 22.14 -16.62
CA GLY A 110 -13.17 22.05 -15.17
C GLY A 110 -14.12 23.06 -14.51
N THR A 111 -14.92 23.81 -15.28
CA THR A 111 -15.84 24.80 -14.72
C THR A 111 -16.76 24.17 -13.67
N GLY A 112 -16.76 24.73 -12.47
CA GLY A 112 -17.52 24.23 -11.32
C GLY A 112 -16.98 22.92 -10.71
N LYS A 113 -15.84 22.42 -11.19
CA LYS A 113 -15.20 21.18 -10.74
C LYS A 113 -13.92 21.49 -9.94
N TRP A 114 -13.39 20.46 -9.30
CA TRP A 114 -12.21 20.56 -8.46
C TRP A 114 -11.12 19.61 -8.94
N VAL A 115 -9.87 20.02 -8.75
CA VAL A 115 -8.69 19.21 -9.09
C VAL A 115 -7.80 19.05 -7.85
N THR A 116 -7.38 17.81 -7.61
CA THR A 116 -6.44 17.48 -6.52
C THR A 116 -5.34 16.55 -7.02
N PRO A 117 -4.25 16.37 -6.25
CA PRO A 117 -3.37 15.22 -6.46
C PRO A 117 -4.16 13.91 -6.37
N GLY A 118 -3.62 12.85 -6.96
CA GLY A 118 -4.12 11.48 -6.77
C GLY A 118 -4.13 11.10 -5.30
N VAL A 119 -5.16 10.36 -4.91
CA VAL A 119 -5.29 9.81 -3.55
C VAL A 119 -4.28 8.69 -3.35
N ILE A 120 -3.64 8.66 -2.18
CA ILE A 120 -2.62 7.66 -1.82
C ILE A 120 -3.05 6.97 -0.53
N ASP A 121 -3.09 5.64 -0.53
CA ASP A 121 -3.36 4.86 0.67
C ASP A 121 -2.10 4.14 1.17
N THR A 122 -1.72 4.41 2.41
CA THR A 122 -0.56 3.79 3.05
C THR A 122 -0.83 2.42 3.64
N HIS A 123 -2.10 1.99 3.68
CA HIS A 123 -2.48 0.72 4.28
C HIS A 123 -3.61 0.05 3.52
N SER A 124 -3.22 -0.75 2.55
CA SER A 124 -4.18 -1.53 1.77
C SER A 124 -3.81 -3.01 1.78
N HIS A 125 -4.83 -3.84 1.75
CA HIS A 125 -4.72 -5.28 1.57
C HIS A 125 -5.28 -5.74 0.21
N ILE A 126 -5.64 -4.79 -0.67
CA ILE A 126 -6.04 -5.09 -2.05
C ILE A 126 -4.94 -5.88 -2.73
N GLY A 127 -5.33 -6.93 -3.44
CA GLY A 127 -4.45 -7.86 -4.13
C GLY A 127 -3.86 -8.96 -3.26
N VAL A 128 -3.79 -8.81 -1.92
CA VAL A 128 -3.31 -9.86 -0.99
C VAL A 128 -4.43 -10.48 -0.15
N TYR A 129 -5.57 -9.80 -0.04
CA TYR A 129 -6.88 -10.32 0.36
C TYR A 129 -7.89 -9.95 -0.72
N ALA A 130 -7.73 -10.58 -1.88
CA ALA A 130 -8.49 -10.23 -3.06
C ALA A 130 -9.96 -10.65 -2.99
N ALA A 131 -10.83 -9.95 -3.73
CA ALA A 131 -12.22 -10.37 -3.88
C ALA A 131 -12.30 -11.65 -4.75
N PRO A 132 -13.26 -12.55 -4.43
CA PRO A 132 -14.38 -12.43 -3.53
C PRO A 132 -14.11 -12.83 -2.06
N GLY A 133 -12.88 -12.87 -1.59
CA GLY A 133 -12.54 -13.17 -0.20
C GLY A 133 -12.61 -14.65 0.15
N THR A 134 -12.32 -15.53 -0.79
CA THR A 134 -12.24 -16.97 -0.57
C THR A 134 -10.94 -17.35 0.14
N GLN A 135 -10.89 -18.57 0.71
CA GLN A 135 -9.65 -19.07 1.32
C GLN A 135 -8.48 -19.12 0.34
N ALA A 136 -8.74 -19.37 -0.94
CA ALA A 136 -7.73 -19.41 -2.00
C ALA A 136 -7.08 -18.05 -2.27
N GLU A 137 -7.77 -16.94 -1.93
CA GLU A 137 -7.32 -15.55 -2.11
C GLU A 137 -6.90 -14.89 -0.79
N SER A 138 -6.74 -15.68 0.29
CA SER A 138 -6.42 -15.16 1.63
C SER A 138 -4.92 -15.26 1.93
N ASP A 139 -4.11 -14.49 1.19
CA ASP A 139 -2.64 -14.57 1.19
C ASP A 139 -1.95 -13.44 1.98
N GLY A 140 -2.71 -12.68 2.77
CA GLY A 140 -2.18 -11.53 3.47
C GLY A 140 -1.31 -11.85 4.70
N ASN A 141 -1.36 -13.05 5.28
CA ASN A 141 -0.52 -13.40 6.44
C ASN A 141 0.11 -14.78 6.30
N GLU A 142 1.44 -14.84 6.32
CA GLU A 142 2.18 -16.07 6.53
C GLU A 142 2.27 -16.37 8.03
N ALA A 143 1.25 -17.04 8.57
CA ALA A 143 1.09 -17.23 10.01
C ALA A 143 1.82 -18.47 10.56
N THR A 144 2.82 -19.00 9.87
CA THR A 144 3.59 -20.19 10.30
C THR A 144 4.56 -19.88 11.43
N ASN A 145 5.06 -18.63 11.51
CA ASN A 145 6.02 -18.17 12.52
C ASN A 145 5.70 -16.72 12.92
N PRO A 146 5.93 -16.30 14.19
CA PRO A 146 5.75 -14.90 14.60
C PRO A 146 6.65 -13.91 13.84
N VAL A 147 7.79 -14.36 13.31
CA VAL A 147 8.71 -13.54 12.52
C VAL A 147 8.88 -14.18 11.15
N THR A 148 8.31 -13.56 10.14
CA THR A 148 8.32 -13.99 8.72
C THR A 148 8.81 -12.85 7.82
N ALA A 149 9.91 -12.19 8.21
CA ALA A 149 10.46 -11.05 7.45
C ALA A 149 10.92 -11.42 6.03
N GLU A 150 11.06 -12.71 5.73
CA GLU A 150 11.41 -13.28 4.43
C GLU A 150 10.29 -13.23 3.39
N VAL A 151 9.03 -13.10 3.80
CA VAL A 151 7.90 -13.06 2.85
C VAL A 151 7.64 -11.65 2.34
N TRP A 152 7.16 -11.53 1.11
CA TRP A 152 6.93 -10.25 0.45
C TRP A 152 5.52 -10.21 -0.13
N ALA A 153 4.74 -9.17 0.20
CA ALA A 153 3.37 -9.01 -0.28
C ALA A 153 3.28 -9.00 -1.82
N GLU A 154 4.33 -8.55 -2.53
CA GLU A 154 4.33 -8.56 -3.99
C GLU A 154 4.29 -9.97 -4.60
N HIS A 155 4.64 -11.02 -3.85
CA HIS A 155 4.59 -12.40 -4.36
C HIS A 155 3.18 -13.01 -4.29
N SER A 156 2.28 -12.41 -3.52
CA SER A 156 0.87 -12.81 -3.43
C SER A 156 -0.09 -11.77 -4.00
N PHE A 157 0.42 -10.62 -4.45
CA PHE A 157 -0.42 -9.57 -5.01
C PHE A 157 -1.05 -10.00 -6.34
N TRP A 158 -2.38 -10.05 -6.40
CA TRP A 158 -3.13 -10.35 -7.61
C TRP A 158 -3.48 -9.08 -8.40
N PRO A 159 -2.86 -8.85 -9.58
CA PRO A 159 -3.07 -7.62 -10.36
C PRO A 159 -4.49 -7.44 -10.92
N GLN A 160 -5.26 -8.50 -11.00
CA GLN A 160 -6.63 -8.51 -11.51
C GLN A 160 -7.69 -8.47 -10.39
N ASP A 161 -7.29 -8.21 -9.15
CA ASP A 161 -8.24 -8.08 -8.05
C ASP A 161 -9.36 -7.09 -8.39
N PRO A 162 -10.64 -7.49 -8.37
CA PRO A 162 -11.79 -6.65 -8.68
C PRO A 162 -11.89 -5.37 -7.84
N GLN A 163 -11.21 -5.32 -6.71
CA GLN A 163 -11.19 -4.15 -5.82
C GLN A 163 -10.33 -3.01 -6.38
N ILE A 164 -9.34 -3.31 -7.24
CA ILE A 164 -8.43 -2.31 -7.84
C ILE A 164 -9.19 -1.26 -8.66
N PRO A 165 -10.00 -1.62 -9.68
CA PRO A 165 -10.74 -0.63 -10.46
C PRO A 165 -11.75 0.17 -9.62
N LEU A 166 -12.29 -0.39 -8.54
CA LEU A 166 -13.17 0.32 -7.62
C LEU A 166 -12.42 1.38 -6.80
N ALA A 167 -11.20 1.07 -6.34
CA ALA A 167 -10.34 2.05 -5.67
C ALA A 167 -9.94 3.18 -6.61
N ILE A 168 -9.60 2.88 -7.88
CA ILE A 168 -9.32 3.90 -8.91
C ILE A 168 -10.53 4.82 -9.11
N ALA A 169 -11.75 4.27 -9.17
CA ALA A 169 -12.99 5.04 -9.28
C ALA A 169 -13.26 5.95 -8.07
N GLY A 170 -12.62 5.69 -6.93
CA GLY A 170 -12.57 6.54 -5.74
C GLY A 170 -11.49 7.63 -5.78
N GLY A 171 -10.68 7.68 -6.84
CA GLY A 171 -9.59 8.66 -7.00
C GLY A 171 -8.22 8.15 -6.56
N VAL A 172 -8.09 6.88 -6.15
CA VAL A 172 -6.82 6.33 -5.66
C VAL A 172 -5.90 6.02 -6.83
N THR A 173 -4.67 6.55 -6.78
CA THR A 173 -3.65 6.34 -7.81
C THR A 173 -2.48 5.48 -7.34
N THR A 174 -2.28 5.41 -6.01
CA THR A 174 -1.15 4.67 -5.42
C THR A 174 -1.59 4.03 -4.10
N ILE A 175 -1.17 2.79 -3.87
CA ILE A 175 -1.36 2.09 -2.60
C ILE A 175 -0.05 1.49 -2.10
N GLN A 176 0.04 1.28 -0.79
CA GLN A 176 0.98 0.33 -0.22
C GLN A 176 0.24 -0.96 0.10
N ALA A 177 0.55 -2.04 -0.64
CA ALA A 177 0.08 -3.38 -0.34
C ALA A 177 0.92 -3.97 0.79
N LEU A 178 0.28 -4.27 1.92
CA LEU A 178 0.92 -4.73 3.15
C LEU A 178 0.51 -6.16 3.48
N PRO A 179 1.42 -6.95 4.10
CA PRO A 179 0.98 -8.11 4.88
C PRO A 179 0.01 -7.70 5.99
N GLY A 180 -0.85 -8.59 6.41
CA GLY A 180 -1.75 -8.39 7.54
C GLY A 180 -1.00 -8.30 8.87
N SER A 181 -1.74 -8.20 9.98
CA SER A 181 -1.19 -7.90 11.31
C SER A 181 -1.11 -9.12 12.24
N ALA A 182 -1.09 -10.34 11.70
CA ALA A 182 -1.02 -11.56 12.49
C ALA A 182 0.34 -11.75 13.20
N ASN A 183 1.42 -11.34 12.54
CA ASN A 183 2.79 -11.60 12.95
C ASN A 183 3.40 -10.42 13.71
N LEU A 184 4.36 -10.68 14.59
CA LEU A 184 5.24 -9.64 15.13
C LEU A 184 5.93 -8.90 13.99
N ILE A 185 6.50 -9.66 13.04
CA ILE A 185 7.13 -9.16 11.83
C ILE A 185 6.56 -9.98 10.67
N GLY A 186 5.71 -9.37 9.86
CA GLY A 186 4.88 -10.05 8.86
C GLY A 186 5.45 -10.06 7.45
N GLY A 187 6.58 -9.39 7.20
CA GLY A 187 7.19 -9.39 5.87
C GLY A 187 7.18 -8.02 5.17
N ARG A 188 7.67 -8.02 3.94
CA ARG A 188 7.82 -6.78 3.15
C ARG A 188 6.51 -6.37 2.50
N SER A 189 6.20 -5.08 2.55
CA SER A 189 5.16 -4.44 1.74
C SER A 189 5.74 -3.89 0.45
N ALA A 190 4.90 -3.69 -0.56
CA ALA A 190 5.27 -3.05 -1.81
C ALA A 190 4.34 -1.90 -2.17
N VAL A 191 4.85 -0.90 -2.88
CA VAL A 191 4.06 0.24 -3.35
C VAL A 191 3.64 -0.01 -4.79
N MET A 192 2.34 0.14 -5.07
CA MET A 192 1.74 -0.11 -6.37
C MET A 192 1.14 1.17 -6.96
N LYS A 193 1.37 1.43 -8.23
CA LYS A 193 0.54 2.35 -9.02
C LYS A 193 -0.74 1.61 -9.42
N LEU A 194 -1.88 2.24 -9.20
CA LEU A 194 -3.16 1.64 -9.61
C LEU A 194 -3.41 1.92 -11.10
N VAL A 195 -2.85 1.05 -11.90
CA VAL A 195 -3.03 1.01 -13.37
C VAL A 195 -3.35 -0.41 -13.78
N PRO A 196 -4.03 -0.66 -14.89
CA PRO A 196 -4.16 -2.01 -15.43
C PRO A 196 -2.80 -2.64 -15.66
N GLY A 197 -2.56 -3.80 -15.08
CA GLY A 197 -1.31 -4.56 -15.24
C GLY A 197 -1.59 -6.06 -15.30
N ARG A 198 -0.77 -6.81 -16.03
CA ARG A 198 -0.86 -8.27 -16.13
C ARG A 198 -0.02 -8.94 -15.06
N THR A 199 1.00 -8.24 -14.59
CA THR A 199 1.94 -8.71 -13.58
C THR A 199 2.15 -7.67 -12.50
N VAL A 200 2.56 -8.10 -11.32
CA VAL A 200 2.90 -7.23 -10.20
C VAL A 200 3.94 -6.18 -10.57
N GLN A 201 4.97 -6.59 -11.32
CA GLN A 201 6.07 -5.70 -11.71
C GLN A 201 5.61 -4.60 -12.67
N GLU A 202 4.57 -4.84 -13.48
CA GLU A 202 3.96 -3.81 -14.33
C GLU A 202 3.20 -2.74 -13.52
N MET A 203 2.76 -3.06 -12.30
CA MET A 203 2.07 -2.13 -11.40
C MET A 203 2.96 -1.57 -10.30
N LYS A 204 4.09 -2.21 -10.00
CA LYS A 204 5.00 -1.79 -8.93
C LYS A 204 5.55 -0.39 -9.18
N PHE A 205 5.43 0.50 -8.18
CA PHE A 205 5.85 1.88 -8.30
C PHE A 205 7.38 1.96 -8.52
N PRO A 206 7.87 2.58 -9.61
CA PRO A 206 9.30 2.63 -9.93
C PRO A 206 10.11 3.36 -8.85
N GLY A 207 11.15 2.71 -8.34
CA GLY A 207 12.04 3.30 -7.35
C GLY A 207 11.48 3.43 -5.93
N ALA A 208 10.24 3.01 -5.68
CA ALA A 208 9.69 3.00 -4.33
C ALA A 208 10.45 2.02 -3.43
N ARG A 209 10.69 2.43 -2.19
CA ARG A 209 11.28 1.56 -1.17
C ARG A 209 10.24 0.57 -0.65
N TYR A 210 10.69 -0.61 -0.24
CA TYR A 210 9.86 -1.54 0.49
C TYR A 210 9.53 -1.01 1.89
N GLY A 211 8.39 -1.45 2.43
CA GLY A 211 8.12 -1.38 3.85
C GLY A 211 8.35 -2.72 4.52
N LEU A 212 8.53 -2.75 5.84
CA LEU A 212 8.43 -3.94 6.66
C LEU A 212 7.18 -3.82 7.53
N LYS A 213 6.23 -4.74 7.38
CA LYS A 213 5.07 -4.82 8.27
C LYS A 213 5.47 -5.42 9.59
N MET A 214 5.17 -4.68 10.66
CA MET A 214 5.22 -5.16 12.04
C MET A 214 3.86 -5.00 12.69
N ALA A 215 3.59 -5.72 13.78
CA ALA A 215 2.38 -5.55 14.55
C ALA A 215 2.63 -5.74 16.04
N CYS A 216 2.21 -4.77 16.85
CA CYS A 216 2.13 -4.87 18.30
C CYS A 216 0.74 -5.36 18.76
N GLY A 217 0.55 -5.51 20.06
CA GLY A 217 -0.75 -5.66 20.67
C GLY A 217 -1.33 -7.06 20.65
N GLU A 218 -2.66 -7.10 20.58
CA GLU A 218 -3.41 -8.33 20.77
C GLU A 218 -3.36 -9.27 19.57
N ASN A 219 -3.15 -8.76 18.35
CA ASN A 219 -3.19 -9.59 17.17
C ASN A 219 -2.13 -10.71 17.18
N PRO A 220 -0.82 -10.44 17.36
CA PRO A 220 0.19 -11.48 17.50
C PRO A 220 -0.08 -12.39 18.70
N LYS A 221 -0.44 -11.84 19.86
CA LYS A 221 -0.80 -12.62 21.05
C LYS A 221 -1.87 -13.66 20.76
N ARG A 222 -2.94 -13.26 20.07
CA ARG A 222 -4.07 -14.11 19.75
C ARG A 222 -3.70 -15.20 18.73
N VAL A 223 -3.03 -14.83 17.67
CA VAL A 223 -2.65 -15.76 16.59
C VAL A 223 -1.66 -16.80 17.07
N TYR A 224 -0.72 -16.41 17.96
CA TYR A 224 0.33 -17.30 18.44
C TYR A 224 0.14 -17.78 19.88
N ALA A 225 -1.04 -17.65 20.45
CA ALA A 225 -1.33 -17.95 21.85
C ALA A 225 -0.83 -19.34 22.31
N ASN A 226 -0.92 -20.35 21.46
CA ASN A 226 -0.55 -21.74 21.78
C ASN A 226 0.93 -22.09 21.52
N ARG A 227 1.71 -21.18 20.91
CA ARG A 227 3.12 -21.42 20.54
C ARG A 227 4.04 -20.21 20.79
N GLY A 228 3.48 -19.14 21.37
CA GLY A 228 4.19 -17.89 21.69
C GLY A 228 4.43 -16.97 20.48
N PRO A 229 4.41 -15.67 20.71
CA PRO A 229 4.16 -15.01 22.00
C PRO A 229 2.69 -15.05 22.42
N SER A 230 2.42 -15.13 23.73
CA SER A 230 1.06 -15.13 24.30
C SER A 230 0.77 -13.87 25.13
N THR A 231 1.77 -13.02 25.32
CA THR A 231 1.70 -11.79 26.12
C THR A 231 2.38 -10.63 25.39
N ARG A 232 2.10 -9.37 25.77
CA ARG A 232 2.84 -8.20 25.28
C ARG A 232 4.32 -8.23 25.67
N MET A 233 4.65 -8.77 26.84
CA MET A 233 6.05 -9.05 27.25
C MET A 233 6.73 -9.99 26.25
N GLY A 234 6.02 -11.05 25.84
CA GLY A 234 6.50 -12.00 24.83
C GLY A 234 6.63 -11.36 23.45
N ASN A 235 5.73 -10.43 23.07
CA ASN A 235 5.88 -9.65 21.85
C ASN A 235 7.22 -8.89 21.83
N MET A 236 7.49 -8.11 22.88
CA MET A 236 8.74 -7.34 22.99
C MET A 236 9.99 -8.23 22.99
N ALA A 237 9.96 -9.35 23.71
CA ALA A 237 11.05 -10.33 23.68
C ALA A 237 11.29 -10.90 22.28
N GLY A 238 10.21 -11.18 21.53
CA GLY A 238 10.26 -11.68 20.15
C GLY A 238 10.88 -10.69 19.17
N TYR A 239 10.51 -9.41 19.23
CA TYR A 239 11.14 -8.37 18.41
C TYR A 239 12.63 -8.23 18.71
N ARG A 240 12.99 -8.12 20.01
CA ARG A 240 14.38 -7.99 20.43
C ARG A 240 15.23 -9.16 19.98
N ALA A 241 14.73 -10.39 20.12
CA ALA A 241 15.42 -11.59 19.63
C ALA A 241 15.67 -11.55 18.13
N ALA A 242 14.68 -11.11 17.32
CA ALA A 242 14.81 -10.99 15.88
C ALA A 242 15.85 -9.92 15.48
N PHE A 243 15.81 -8.74 16.10
CA PHE A 243 16.75 -7.66 15.77
C PHE A 243 18.17 -7.92 16.27
N ILE A 244 18.37 -8.64 17.40
CA ILE A 244 19.70 -9.13 17.83
C ILE A 244 20.32 -10.04 16.75
N GLN A 245 19.54 -10.99 16.21
CA GLN A 245 20.00 -11.87 15.14
C GLN A 245 20.32 -11.10 13.86
N ALA A 246 19.46 -10.13 13.50
CA ALA A 246 19.65 -9.28 12.32
C ALA A 246 20.91 -8.42 12.45
N GLU A 247 21.19 -7.87 13.63
CA GLU A 247 22.42 -7.10 13.88
C GLU A 247 23.68 -7.97 13.73
N GLN A 248 23.65 -9.19 14.27
CA GLN A 248 24.75 -10.14 14.11
C GLN A 248 24.94 -10.53 12.64
N TYR A 249 23.84 -10.76 11.91
CA TYR A 249 23.86 -11.06 10.47
C TYR A 249 24.45 -9.90 9.68
N ARG A 250 23.97 -8.68 9.90
CA ARG A 250 24.49 -7.45 9.28
C ARG A 250 25.98 -7.29 9.50
N ARG A 251 26.46 -7.42 10.76
CA ARG A 251 27.88 -7.28 11.10
C ARG A 251 28.77 -8.29 10.39
N ARG A 252 28.32 -9.56 10.22
CA ARG A 252 29.08 -10.58 9.47
C ARG A 252 29.22 -10.20 8.01
N TRP A 253 28.12 -9.76 7.37
CA TRP A 253 28.13 -9.32 5.98
C TRP A 253 28.94 -8.03 5.79
N ASP A 254 28.81 -7.04 6.66
CA ASP A 254 29.55 -5.78 6.60
C ASP A 254 31.06 -6.03 6.73
N LYS A 255 31.48 -6.99 7.59
CA LYS A 255 32.88 -7.41 7.69
C LYS A 255 33.36 -8.06 6.40
N TRP A 256 32.63 -9.04 5.87
CA TRP A 256 33.01 -9.73 4.64
C TRP A 256 33.05 -8.79 3.43
N ASN A 257 32.09 -7.89 3.30
CA ASN A 257 32.03 -6.90 2.23
C ASN A 257 33.24 -5.94 2.24
N LYS A 258 33.86 -5.74 3.40
CA LYS A 258 35.01 -4.83 3.54
C LYS A 258 36.31 -5.42 3.01
N ASP A 259 36.55 -6.69 3.21
CA ASP A 259 37.83 -7.34 2.94
C ASP A 259 37.75 -8.59 2.06
N HIS A 260 36.55 -9.13 1.84
CA HIS A 260 36.29 -10.38 1.08
C HIS A 260 37.13 -11.55 1.57
N SER A 261 37.51 -11.57 2.87
CA SER A 261 38.34 -12.63 3.43
C SER A 261 37.51 -13.84 3.84
N GLY A 262 37.91 -15.02 3.35
CA GLY A 262 37.20 -16.28 3.56
C GLY A 262 35.92 -16.40 2.74
N ASP A 263 35.10 -17.40 3.06
CA ASP A 263 33.82 -17.63 2.40
C ASP A 263 32.79 -16.56 2.81
N PRO A 264 31.88 -16.15 1.87
CA PRO A 264 30.79 -15.26 2.21
C PRO A 264 29.88 -15.87 3.29
N PRO A 265 29.32 -15.06 4.21
CA PRO A 265 28.38 -15.57 5.17
C PRO A 265 27.18 -16.25 4.48
N ALA A 266 26.65 -17.32 5.10
CA ALA A 266 25.45 -17.97 4.58
C ALA A 266 24.27 -16.98 4.51
N ARG A 267 23.51 -17.03 3.43
CA ARG A 267 22.31 -16.21 3.25
C ARG A 267 21.18 -16.69 4.15
N ASP A 268 20.46 -15.73 4.68
CA ASP A 268 19.23 -15.92 5.44
C ASP A 268 18.23 -14.83 5.01
N LEU A 269 17.20 -15.20 4.28
CA LEU A 269 16.24 -14.24 3.68
C LEU A 269 15.50 -13.41 4.74
N ARG A 270 15.26 -13.99 5.92
CA ARG A 270 14.65 -13.29 7.06
C ARG A 270 15.58 -12.22 7.59
N MET A 271 16.83 -12.59 7.81
CA MET A 271 17.85 -11.67 8.33
C MET A 271 18.27 -10.63 7.29
N GLU A 272 18.23 -10.95 6.00
CA GLU A 272 18.43 -9.97 4.92
C GLU A 272 17.42 -8.82 5.02
N SER A 273 16.12 -9.13 5.16
CA SER A 273 15.08 -8.11 5.31
C SER A 273 15.27 -7.24 6.54
N LEU A 274 15.60 -7.85 7.69
CA LEU A 274 15.81 -7.10 8.93
C LEU A 274 17.11 -6.29 8.91
N ALA A 275 18.16 -6.79 8.27
CA ALA A 275 19.40 -6.04 8.09
C ALA A 275 19.20 -4.78 7.25
N GLU A 276 18.33 -4.85 6.21
CA GLU A 276 17.97 -3.68 5.40
C GLU A 276 17.14 -2.65 6.19
N VAL A 277 16.33 -3.07 7.16
CA VAL A 277 15.69 -2.16 8.12
C VAL A 277 16.74 -1.45 8.97
N LEU A 278 17.72 -2.19 9.50
CA LEU A 278 18.82 -1.62 10.30
C LEU A 278 19.76 -0.71 9.50
N ARG A 279 19.77 -0.81 8.17
CA ARG A 279 20.47 0.10 7.25
C ARG A 279 19.62 1.30 6.85
N GLY A 280 18.31 1.31 7.17
CA GLY A 280 17.38 2.36 6.78
C GLY A 280 16.88 2.26 5.33
N ASN A 281 17.11 1.15 4.64
CA ASN A 281 16.70 0.93 3.26
C ASN A 281 15.24 0.47 3.14
N ILE A 282 14.68 -0.14 4.19
CA ILE A 282 13.28 -0.56 4.30
C ILE A 282 12.60 0.25 5.40
N TYR A 283 11.42 0.78 5.11
CA TYR A 283 10.65 1.57 6.05
C TYR A 283 9.78 0.70 6.96
N VAL A 284 9.87 0.88 8.28
CA VAL A 284 9.01 0.16 9.22
C VAL A 284 7.61 0.76 9.23
N GLN A 285 6.62 -0.10 8.96
CA GLN A 285 5.18 0.17 8.98
C GLN A 285 4.57 -0.67 10.10
N ASN A 286 4.25 -0.06 11.22
CA ASN A 286 3.92 -0.81 12.43
C ASN A 286 2.45 -0.64 12.84
N HIS A 287 1.67 -1.73 12.72
CA HIS A 287 0.32 -1.81 13.28
C HIS A 287 0.39 -1.70 14.81
N CYS A 288 -0.25 -0.69 15.40
CA CYS A 288 -0.31 -0.49 16.84
C CYS A 288 -1.47 0.42 17.21
N TYR A 289 -2.28 0.06 18.21
CA TYR A 289 -3.44 0.87 18.63
C TYR A 289 -3.13 1.74 19.83
N ARG A 290 -2.51 1.18 20.86
CA ARG A 290 -2.36 1.79 22.19
C ARG A 290 -1.16 2.70 22.25
N ALA A 291 -1.29 3.80 22.98
CA ALA A 291 -0.24 4.79 23.17
C ALA A 291 1.00 4.21 23.88
N ASP A 292 0.81 3.42 24.95
CA ASP A 292 1.91 2.80 25.68
C ASP A 292 2.71 1.81 24.85
N GLU A 293 2.05 1.03 23.97
CA GLU A 293 2.73 0.09 23.08
C GLU A 293 3.46 0.82 21.94
N MET A 294 2.91 1.92 21.41
CA MET A 294 3.61 2.75 20.43
C MET A 294 4.92 3.31 21.00
N VAL A 295 4.92 3.78 22.27
CA VAL A 295 6.14 4.26 22.93
C VAL A 295 7.14 3.13 23.10
N GLN A 296 6.72 1.94 23.55
CA GLN A 296 7.62 0.78 23.66
C GLN A 296 8.23 0.38 22.32
N MET A 297 7.49 0.51 21.21
CA MET A 297 8.03 0.27 19.87
C MET A 297 9.03 1.36 19.43
N LEU A 298 8.86 2.60 19.87
CA LEU A 298 9.88 3.65 19.69
C LEU A 298 11.15 3.35 20.49
N ASP A 299 11.02 2.87 21.73
CA ASP A 299 12.16 2.44 22.55
C ASP A 299 12.91 1.29 21.88
N LEU A 300 12.19 0.31 21.31
CA LEU A 300 12.80 -0.77 20.52
C LEU A 300 13.56 -0.22 19.30
N ALA A 301 12.96 0.76 18.60
CA ALA A 301 13.60 1.38 17.45
C ALA A 301 14.89 2.12 17.83
N HIS A 302 14.91 2.79 18.98
CA HIS A 302 16.11 3.44 19.55
C HIS A 302 17.18 2.40 19.96
N GLU A 303 16.79 1.29 20.62
CA GLU A 303 17.70 0.23 21.02
C GLU A 303 18.51 -0.34 19.84
N PHE A 304 17.86 -0.52 18.67
CA PHE A 304 18.48 -1.13 17.50
C PHE A 304 18.86 -0.14 16.38
N GLY A 305 18.59 1.15 16.56
CA GLY A 305 19.01 2.21 15.65
C GLY A 305 18.23 2.25 14.34
N PHE A 306 16.99 1.78 14.30
CA PHE A 306 16.10 1.96 13.16
C PHE A 306 15.03 3.02 13.44
N ARG A 307 14.17 3.31 12.44
CA ARG A 307 13.06 4.27 12.60
C ARG A 307 11.74 3.65 12.18
N ILE A 308 10.70 3.90 12.96
CA ILE A 308 9.32 3.61 12.57
C ILE A 308 8.85 4.75 11.67
N ARG A 309 8.49 4.42 10.43
CA ARG A 309 8.04 5.41 9.45
C ARG A 309 6.62 5.86 9.73
N SER A 310 5.74 4.90 10.04
CA SER A 310 4.36 5.16 10.43
C SER A 310 3.84 4.09 11.39
N PHE A 311 3.11 4.52 12.41
CA PHE A 311 2.18 3.64 13.10
C PHE A 311 0.85 3.60 12.35
N HIS A 312 0.29 2.40 12.23
CA HIS A 312 -0.97 2.19 11.54
C HIS A 312 -2.09 1.90 12.53
N HIS A 313 -3.28 2.42 12.21
CA HIS A 313 -4.45 2.51 13.07
C HIS A 313 -4.25 3.52 14.19
N ALA A 314 -3.23 3.39 15.00
CA ALA A 314 -2.77 4.37 15.99
C ALA A 314 -3.93 5.10 16.70
N VAL A 315 -4.93 4.31 17.17
CA VAL A 315 -6.20 4.80 17.69
C VAL A 315 -5.99 5.78 18.84
N GLU A 316 -4.96 5.56 19.65
CA GLU A 316 -4.58 6.41 20.77
C GLU A 316 -3.43 7.38 20.48
N ALA A 317 -3.13 7.69 19.20
CA ALA A 317 -2.02 8.58 18.86
C ALA A 317 -2.18 9.98 19.49
N TYR A 318 -3.39 10.45 19.67
CA TYR A 318 -3.68 11.74 20.31
C TYR A 318 -3.13 11.85 21.72
N LYS A 319 -3.00 10.73 22.47
CA LYS A 319 -2.46 10.71 23.84
C LYS A 319 -0.96 11.00 23.92
N ILE A 320 -0.23 10.77 22.80
CA ILE A 320 1.24 10.89 22.67
C ILE A 320 1.64 11.70 21.43
N ALA A 321 0.76 12.59 20.99
CA ALA A 321 0.95 13.34 19.74
C ALA A 321 2.25 14.17 19.73
N ASP A 322 2.64 14.73 20.87
CA ASP A 322 3.92 15.44 21.07
C ASP A 322 5.14 14.54 20.93
N ILE A 323 5.07 13.30 21.43
CA ILE A 323 6.13 12.30 21.30
C ILE A 323 6.28 11.93 19.80
N LEU A 324 5.18 11.59 19.14
CA LEU A 324 5.17 11.22 17.72
C LEU A 324 5.71 12.34 16.82
N ALA A 325 5.33 13.59 17.12
CA ALA A 325 5.85 14.76 16.40
C ALA A 325 7.35 14.93 16.58
N ARG A 326 7.87 14.79 17.80
CA ARG A 326 9.31 14.87 18.11
C ARG A 326 10.11 13.76 17.44
N GLU A 327 9.59 12.54 17.42
CA GLU A 327 10.22 11.38 16.73
C GLU A 327 10.14 11.46 15.21
N GLY A 328 9.31 12.36 14.67
CA GLY A 328 9.07 12.45 13.24
C GLY A 328 8.36 11.23 12.66
N THR A 329 7.63 10.48 13.50
CA THR A 329 6.88 9.29 13.11
C THR A 329 5.48 9.70 12.67
N ALA A 330 5.07 9.26 11.48
CA ALA A 330 3.70 9.47 11.00
C ALA A 330 2.72 8.51 11.68
N VAL A 331 1.44 8.85 11.60
CA VAL A 331 0.35 7.96 12.03
C VAL A 331 -0.68 7.84 10.91
N SER A 332 -0.89 6.61 10.45
CA SER A 332 -1.93 6.26 9.49
C SER A 332 -3.15 5.79 10.29
N ILE A 333 -4.22 6.60 10.32
CA ILE A 333 -5.35 6.46 11.22
C ILE A 333 -6.68 6.43 10.47
N TRP A 334 -7.71 5.91 11.09
CA TRP A 334 -9.10 6.04 10.64
C TRP A 334 -9.72 7.35 11.17
N ALA A 335 -10.69 7.88 10.44
CA ALA A 335 -11.43 9.06 10.86
C ALA A 335 -12.40 8.76 12.01
N ASP A 336 -13.09 7.61 11.96
CA ASP A 336 -14.16 7.28 12.88
C ASP A 336 -14.35 5.75 13.07
N TRP A 337 -13.31 4.95 12.83
CA TRP A 337 -13.41 3.50 12.91
C TRP A 337 -12.68 2.96 14.14
N TRP A 338 -13.45 2.63 15.18
CA TRP A 338 -12.98 2.05 16.44
C TRP A 338 -14.11 1.28 17.11
N GLY A 339 -13.86 0.74 18.31
CA GLY A 339 -14.85 0.03 19.12
C GLY A 339 -15.17 -1.40 18.68
N PHE A 340 -14.54 -1.90 17.61
CA PHE A 340 -14.74 -3.26 17.12
C PHE A 340 -13.92 -4.31 17.87
N LYS A 341 -12.99 -3.88 18.73
CA LYS A 341 -12.21 -4.70 19.64
C LYS A 341 -11.67 -3.87 20.80
N GLU A 342 -11.19 -4.54 21.87
CA GLU A 342 -10.79 -3.86 23.11
C GLU A 342 -9.67 -2.82 22.90
N GLU A 343 -8.63 -3.14 22.15
CA GLU A 343 -7.54 -2.20 21.87
C GLU A 343 -7.95 -0.99 21.03
N ALA A 344 -9.11 -1.01 20.43
CA ALA A 344 -9.65 0.07 19.61
C ALA A 344 -10.81 0.81 20.30
N MET A 345 -10.99 0.69 21.64
CA MET A 345 -12.10 1.33 22.36
C MET A 345 -11.89 2.83 22.58
N ASP A 346 -10.65 3.28 22.79
CA ASP A 346 -10.32 4.67 23.13
C ASP A 346 -10.15 5.58 21.91
N GLY A 347 -10.81 5.26 20.79
CA GLY A 347 -10.83 6.12 19.62
C GLY A 347 -11.61 7.41 19.84
N ILE A 348 -11.12 8.49 19.23
CA ILE A 348 -11.81 9.78 19.20
C ILE A 348 -11.78 10.37 17.79
N TYR A 349 -12.80 11.14 17.44
CA TYR A 349 -12.92 11.77 16.11
C TYR A 349 -11.85 12.82 15.83
N GLU A 350 -11.28 13.41 16.87
CA GLU A 350 -10.31 14.50 16.83
C GLU A 350 -8.86 14.01 16.68
N ASN A 351 -8.62 12.69 16.64
CA ASN A 351 -7.27 12.10 16.67
C ASN A 351 -6.34 12.72 15.61
N ALA A 352 -6.77 12.77 14.33
CA ALA A 352 -5.97 13.38 13.26
C ALA A 352 -5.68 14.86 13.50
N ALA A 353 -6.67 15.59 13.98
CA ALA A 353 -6.54 17.04 14.25
C ALA A 353 -5.59 17.33 15.42
N LEU A 354 -5.63 16.53 16.49
CA LEU A 354 -4.73 16.67 17.64
C LEU A 354 -3.29 16.32 17.26
N VAL A 355 -3.07 15.26 16.48
CA VAL A 355 -1.75 14.95 15.94
C VAL A 355 -1.23 16.06 15.04
N GLN A 356 -2.09 16.63 14.16
CA GLN A 356 -1.73 17.78 13.31
C GLN A 356 -1.39 19.01 14.16
N GLN A 357 -2.16 19.30 15.21
CA GLN A 357 -1.94 20.43 16.10
C GLN A 357 -0.61 20.32 16.85
N ALA A 358 -0.22 19.12 17.25
CA ALA A 358 1.07 18.84 17.88
C ALA A 358 2.27 18.92 16.92
N GLY A 359 2.06 19.21 15.63
CA GLY A 359 3.11 19.24 14.61
C GLY A 359 3.46 17.86 14.03
N GLY A 360 2.68 16.84 14.36
CA GLY A 360 2.83 15.50 13.82
C GLY A 360 2.31 15.36 12.39
N ARG A 361 2.38 14.16 11.84
CA ARG A 361 2.01 13.86 10.46
C ARG A 361 0.89 12.81 10.41
N PRO A 362 -0.38 13.23 10.51
CA PRO A 362 -1.51 12.31 10.34
C PRO A 362 -1.70 11.96 8.87
N VAL A 363 -2.10 10.72 8.64
CA VAL A 363 -2.51 10.14 7.36
C VAL A 363 -3.86 9.48 7.57
N ILE A 364 -4.79 9.69 6.67
CA ILE A 364 -6.05 8.93 6.62
C ILE A 364 -5.84 7.73 5.71
N HIS A 365 -6.05 6.53 6.24
CA HIS A 365 -5.88 5.26 5.53
C HIS A 365 -7.18 4.44 5.53
N SER A 366 -7.19 3.37 4.73
CA SER A 366 -8.37 2.51 4.60
C SER A 366 -8.34 1.25 5.47
N ASP A 367 -7.39 0.36 5.27
CA ASP A 367 -7.39 -1.03 5.78
C ASP A 367 -8.61 -1.86 5.30
N ASP A 368 -9.42 -1.30 4.42
CA ASP A 368 -10.68 -1.85 3.96
C ASP A 368 -10.93 -1.49 2.49
N ALA A 369 -11.34 -2.48 1.70
CA ALA A 369 -11.54 -2.32 0.26
C ALA A 369 -12.74 -1.44 -0.12
N SER A 370 -13.69 -1.24 0.79
CA SER A 370 -14.82 -0.31 0.60
C SER A 370 -14.45 1.08 1.09
N GLY A 371 -13.75 1.18 2.21
CA GLY A 371 -13.27 2.44 2.81
C GLY A 371 -12.31 3.19 1.90
N ILE A 372 -11.42 2.48 1.20
CA ILE A 372 -10.46 3.07 0.26
C ILE A 372 -11.11 3.92 -0.83
N GLN A 373 -12.33 3.60 -1.22
CA GLN A 373 -13.06 4.31 -2.30
C GLN A 373 -13.53 5.71 -1.89
N ARG A 374 -13.34 6.13 -0.63
CA ARG A 374 -13.86 7.39 -0.07
C ARG A 374 -12.93 8.06 0.95
N LEU A 375 -11.63 7.89 0.81
CA LEU A 375 -10.64 8.50 1.73
C LEU A 375 -10.75 10.03 1.81
N ASN A 376 -11.20 10.69 0.75
CA ASN A 376 -11.53 12.11 0.74
C ASN A 376 -12.64 12.46 1.75
N GLN A 377 -13.67 11.61 1.87
CA GLN A 377 -14.77 11.81 2.83
C GLN A 377 -14.30 11.52 4.27
N GLU A 378 -13.45 10.51 4.45
CA GLU A 378 -12.86 10.19 5.74
C GLU A 378 -12.02 11.38 6.27
N ALA A 379 -11.18 11.96 5.41
CA ALA A 379 -10.42 13.16 5.76
C ALA A 379 -11.34 14.36 6.10
N ALA A 380 -12.42 14.52 5.37
CA ALA A 380 -13.42 15.58 5.64
C ALA A 380 -14.08 15.41 7.03
N LYS A 381 -14.44 14.17 7.40
CA LYS A 381 -14.99 13.86 8.73
C LYS A 381 -14.01 14.25 9.84
N ALA A 382 -12.76 13.81 9.74
CA ALA A 382 -11.73 14.13 10.72
C ALA A 382 -11.47 15.65 10.83
N MET A 383 -11.43 16.37 9.71
CA MET A 383 -11.32 17.83 9.67
C MET A 383 -12.50 18.49 10.40
N TYR A 384 -13.73 18.07 10.10
CA TYR A 384 -14.93 18.61 10.68
C TYR A 384 -14.96 18.46 12.21
N HIS A 385 -14.63 17.26 12.72
CA HIS A 385 -14.59 16.99 14.15
C HIS A 385 -13.50 17.80 14.85
N GLY A 386 -12.29 17.89 14.26
CA GLY A 386 -11.25 18.76 14.80
C GLY A 386 -11.69 20.22 14.92
N ARG A 387 -12.35 20.77 13.88
CA ARG A 387 -12.88 22.15 13.90
C ARG A 387 -13.97 22.32 14.95
N ARG A 388 -14.87 21.37 15.13
CA ARG A 388 -15.87 21.40 16.21
C ARG A 388 -15.25 21.43 17.59
N ALA A 389 -14.13 20.77 17.78
CA ALA A 389 -13.35 20.80 19.02
C ALA A 389 -12.49 22.08 19.18
N GLY A 390 -12.60 23.05 18.28
CA GLY A 390 -11.86 24.31 18.30
C GLY A 390 -10.45 24.23 17.73
N ILE A 391 -10.04 23.09 17.14
CA ILE A 391 -8.73 22.93 16.52
C ILE A 391 -8.75 23.52 15.11
N GLN A 392 -7.83 24.44 14.84
CA GLN A 392 -7.75 25.07 13.51
C GLN A 392 -7.11 24.13 12.49
N ILE A 393 -7.94 23.52 11.65
CA ILE A 393 -7.49 22.67 10.52
C ILE A 393 -7.87 23.35 9.21
N THR A 394 -6.87 23.62 8.39
CA THR A 394 -7.10 24.18 7.06
C THR A 394 -7.55 23.08 6.08
N ARG A 395 -8.15 23.48 4.95
CA ARG A 395 -8.53 22.55 3.87
C ARG A 395 -7.31 21.88 3.24
N ASP A 396 -6.22 22.64 3.09
CA ASP A 396 -4.94 22.12 2.59
C ASP A 396 -4.38 21.03 3.52
N GLN A 397 -4.42 21.25 4.83
CA GLN A 397 -3.99 20.23 5.81
C GLN A 397 -4.82 18.94 5.67
N ALA A 398 -6.14 19.05 5.58
CA ALA A 398 -7.02 17.89 5.40
C ALA A 398 -6.75 17.17 4.07
N LEU A 399 -6.51 17.91 2.98
CA LEU A 399 -6.12 17.33 1.68
C LEU A 399 -4.80 16.56 1.80
N ARG A 400 -3.81 17.12 2.49
CA ARG A 400 -2.51 16.47 2.69
C ARG A 400 -2.59 15.15 3.45
N TRP A 401 -3.62 14.93 4.27
CA TRP A 401 -3.78 13.69 5.03
C TRP A 401 -3.99 12.45 4.16
N PHE A 402 -4.46 12.62 2.93
CA PHE A 402 -4.67 11.51 1.98
C PHE A 402 -3.93 11.70 0.63
N THR A 403 -2.98 12.67 0.57
CA THR A 403 -2.17 12.94 -0.62
C THR A 403 -0.69 13.11 -0.26
N ALA A 404 -0.26 14.27 0.21
CA ALA A 404 1.15 14.60 0.49
C ALA A 404 1.73 13.83 1.70
N ASN A 405 0.97 13.68 2.79
CA ASN A 405 1.45 12.96 3.96
C ASN A 405 1.67 11.45 3.69
N PRO A 406 0.71 10.73 3.04
CA PRO A 406 0.98 9.36 2.63
C PRO A 406 2.12 9.26 1.62
N ALA A 407 2.28 10.19 0.68
CA ALA A 407 3.45 10.21 -0.21
C ALA A 407 4.76 10.24 0.59
N TRP A 408 4.83 11.07 1.64
CA TRP A 408 5.99 11.09 2.54
C TRP A 408 6.17 9.75 3.26
N VAL A 409 5.12 9.12 3.78
CA VAL A 409 5.20 7.81 4.44
C VAL A 409 5.83 6.76 3.51
N LEU A 410 5.50 6.82 2.22
CA LEU A 410 6.04 5.92 1.20
C LEU A 410 7.43 6.34 0.67
N GLY A 411 7.93 7.52 1.06
CA GLY A 411 9.19 8.08 0.54
C GLY A 411 9.09 8.57 -0.90
N LEU A 412 7.90 8.99 -1.32
CA LEU A 412 7.58 9.43 -2.68
C LEU A 412 7.19 10.91 -2.77
N ASP A 413 7.33 11.67 -1.69
CA ASP A 413 6.89 13.06 -1.57
C ASP A 413 7.60 14.03 -2.53
N SER A 414 8.79 13.69 -3.02
CA SER A 414 9.45 14.41 -4.10
C SER A 414 8.87 14.11 -5.50
N ILE A 415 8.03 13.08 -5.62
CA ILE A 415 7.59 12.53 -6.91
C ILE A 415 6.08 12.71 -7.11
N VAL A 416 5.28 12.49 -6.06
CA VAL A 416 3.81 12.55 -6.06
C VAL A 416 3.26 13.25 -4.82
N GLY A 417 1.94 13.35 -4.68
CA GLY A 417 1.24 13.80 -3.48
C GLY A 417 0.92 15.29 -3.44
N THR A 418 1.48 16.09 -4.34
CA THR A 418 1.14 17.51 -4.53
C THR A 418 1.07 17.85 -6.01
N LEU A 419 0.34 18.92 -6.36
CA LEU A 419 0.31 19.46 -7.74
C LEU A 419 1.38 20.53 -7.91
N GLU A 420 2.63 20.11 -8.01
CA GLU A 420 3.77 20.96 -8.31
C GLU A 420 4.40 20.58 -9.64
N VAL A 421 4.90 21.59 -10.36
CA VAL A 421 5.58 21.38 -11.65
C VAL A 421 6.75 20.41 -11.49
N GLY A 422 6.86 19.44 -12.39
CA GLY A 422 7.87 18.40 -12.39
C GLY A 422 7.48 17.10 -11.69
N LYS A 423 6.46 17.10 -10.82
CA LYS A 423 5.94 15.87 -10.21
C LYS A 423 5.15 15.03 -11.21
N MET A 424 4.97 13.74 -10.91
CA MET A 424 4.13 12.85 -11.69
C MET A 424 2.70 13.38 -11.77
N ALA A 425 2.10 13.22 -12.92
CA ALA A 425 0.76 13.72 -13.22
C ALA A 425 -0.33 12.74 -12.72
N ASP A 426 -0.28 12.41 -11.42
CA ASP A 426 -1.33 11.66 -10.73
C ASP A 426 -2.36 12.67 -10.21
N VAL A 427 -3.51 12.76 -10.89
CA VAL A 427 -4.47 13.85 -10.72
C VAL A 427 -5.89 13.33 -10.71
N VAL A 428 -6.75 13.91 -9.87
CA VAL A 428 -8.19 13.61 -9.83
C VAL A 428 -9.00 14.87 -10.13
N LEU A 429 -9.93 14.75 -11.06
CA LEU A 429 -10.99 15.74 -11.32
C LEU A 429 -12.26 15.32 -10.58
N TRP A 430 -12.74 16.17 -9.68
CA TRP A 430 -13.91 15.95 -8.84
C TRP A 430 -15.14 16.74 -9.31
N SER A 431 -16.35 16.18 -9.10
CA SER A 431 -17.63 16.83 -9.43
C SER A 431 -17.96 18.03 -8.55
N ALA A 432 -17.34 18.12 -7.37
CA ALA A 432 -17.54 19.15 -6.36
C ALA A 432 -16.31 19.21 -5.43
N ASP A 433 -16.37 20.02 -4.38
CA ASP A 433 -15.37 20.08 -3.33
C ASP A 433 -14.99 18.65 -2.84
N PRO A 434 -13.74 18.21 -2.98
CA PRO A 434 -13.31 16.87 -2.59
C PRO A 434 -13.58 16.55 -1.11
N LEU A 435 -13.62 17.57 -0.24
CA LEU A 435 -13.96 17.41 1.17
C LEU A 435 -15.47 17.43 1.44
N SER A 436 -16.30 17.18 0.43
CA SER A 436 -17.75 17.02 0.53
C SER A 436 -18.14 15.56 0.33
N VAL A 437 -19.11 15.07 1.10
CA VAL A 437 -19.71 13.73 0.92
C VAL A 437 -20.42 13.56 -0.42
N TYR A 438 -20.73 14.66 -1.11
CA TYR A 438 -21.35 14.64 -2.44
C TYR A 438 -20.34 14.57 -3.58
N ALA A 439 -19.05 14.80 -3.29
CA ALA A 439 -18.00 14.74 -4.31
C ALA A 439 -17.87 13.33 -4.89
N ARG A 440 -17.70 13.29 -6.21
CA ARG A 440 -17.40 12.05 -6.96
C ARG A 440 -16.17 12.30 -7.81
N ALA A 441 -15.24 11.38 -7.86
CA ALA A 441 -14.21 11.41 -8.88
C ALA A 441 -14.89 11.27 -10.25
N LEU A 442 -14.65 12.24 -11.13
CA LEU A 442 -15.14 12.23 -12.52
C LEU A 442 -14.11 11.60 -13.42
N GLN A 443 -12.85 12.02 -13.27
CA GLN A 443 -11.73 11.50 -14.03
C GLN A 443 -10.54 11.28 -13.09
N VAL A 444 -9.81 10.19 -13.32
CA VAL A 444 -8.58 9.87 -12.60
C VAL A 444 -7.46 9.68 -13.62
N TYR A 445 -6.38 10.41 -13.41
CA TYR A 445 -5.19 10.35 -14.25
C TYR A 445 -4.04 9.74 -13.44
N ASN A 446 -3.34 8.79 -14.04
CA ASN A 446 -2.12 8.22 -13.50
C ASN A 446 -0.99 8.48 -14.53
N ASP A 447 0.06 9.22 -14.14
CA ASP A 447 1.07 9.73 -15.07
C ASP A 447 0.49 10.45 -16.29
N GLY A 448 -0.60 11.23 -16.09
CA GLY A 448 -1.30 11.95 -17.14
C GLY A 448 -2.17 11.08 -18.06
N TRP A 449 -2.12 9.76 -17.94
CA TRP A 449 -2.99 8.86 -18.66
C TRP A 449 -4.33 8.73 -17.94
N LEU A 450 -5.43 8.92 -18.68
CA LEU A 450 -6.79 8.80 -18.16
C LEU A 450 -7.12 7.34 -17.88
N VAL A 451 -7.04 6.92 -16.62
CA VAL A 451 -7.28 5.53 -16.19
C VAL A 451 -8.76 5.28 -15.90
N TYR A 452 -9.50 6.31 -15.48
CA TYR A 452 -10.93 6.22 -15.17
C TYR A 452 -11.66 7.47 -15.65
N ASP A 453 -12.83 7.30 -16.25
CA ASP A 453 -13.80 8.37 -16.55
C ASP A 453 -15.20 7.88 -16.21
N ARG A 454 -15.87 8.60 -15.32
CA ARG A 454 -17.22 8.26 -14.86
C ARG A 454 -18.25 8.27 -15.98
N ASN A 455 -18.04 9.06 -17.01
CA ASN A 455 -18.97 9.25 -18.13
C ASN A 455 -18.63 8.40 -19.36
N ASP A 456 -17.51 7.69 -19.36
CA ASP A 456 -17.10 6.80 -20.44
C ASP A 456 -17.25 5.32 -20.02
N PRO A 457 -18.25 4.58 -20.56
CA PRO A 457 -18.42 3.15 -20.23
C PRO A 457 -17.19 2.30 -20.51
N ALA A 458 -16.35 2.68 -21.46
CA ALA A 458 -15.13 1.95 -21.78
C ALA A 458 -14.07 2.07 -20.67
N ARG A 459 -14.19 3.08 -19.79
CA ARG A 459 -13.28 3.37 -18.69
C ARG A 459 -13.91 3.17 -17.29
N GLN A 460 -15.08 2.52 -17.25
CA GLN A 460 -15.68 2.10 -15.99
C GLN A 460 -14.90 0.90 -15.38
N PRO A 461 -15.03 0.66 -14.07
CA PRO A 461 -14.48 -0.51 -13.45
C PRO A 461 -14.89 -1.79 -14.17
N LYS A 462 -13.90 -2.57 -14.59
CA LYS A 462 -14.09 -3.90 -15.20
C LYS A 462 -13.24 -4.89 -14.44
N THR A 463 -13.77 -6.08 -14.25
CA THR A 463 -13.11 -7.18 -13.59
C THR A 463 -13.25 -8.44 -14.42
N ASP A 464 -12.43 -9.44 -14.17
CA ASP A 464 -12.52 -10.74 -14.84
C ASP A 464 -13.88 -11.41 -14.60
N PHE A 465 -14.52 -11.11 -13.46
CA PHE A 465 -15.89 -11.58 -13.19
C PHE A 465 -16.95 -10.96 -14.09
N SER A 466 -16.65 -9.84 -14.73
CA SER A 466 -17.56 -9.16 -15.66
C SER A 466 -17.29 -9.54 -17.12
N ILE A 467 -16.19 -10.20 -17.43
CA ILE A 467 -15.82 -10.59 -18.79
C ILE A 467 -16.81 -11.67 -19.28
N GLY A 468 -17.39 -11.42 -20.45
CA GLY A 468 -18.38 -12.32 -21.06
C GLY A 468 -19.81 -12.15 -20.54
N GLN A 469 -20.05 -11.27 -19.58
CA GLN A 469 -21.40 -10.85 -19.23
C GLN A 469 -21.83 -9.75 -20.20
N GLN A 470 -22.92 -9.96 -20.94
CA GLN A 470 -23.52 -8.93 -21.78
C GLN A 470 -24.25 -7.94 -20.87
N PRO A 471 -24.19 -6.61 -21.14
CA PRO A 471 -24.95 -5.62 -20.39
C PRO A 471 -26.45 -5.79 -20.56
#